data_eba84bddf16b7bea9f497af4d8472dc2
#
_entry.id   eba84bddf16b7bea9f497af4d8472dc2
#
_cell.length_a   1.000
_cell.length_b   1.000
_cell.length_c   1.000
_cell.angle_alpha   90.00
_cell.angle_beta   90.00
_cell.angle_gamma   90.00
#
_symmetry.space_group_name_H-M   'P 1'
#
loop_
_entity.id
_entity.type
_entity.pdbx_description
1 polymer ?
#
loop_
_entity_poly.entity_id
_entity_poly.type
_entity_poly.pdbx_seq_one_letter_code
_entity_poly.pdbx_strand_id
1 'polypeptide(L)'
;MPLAPEPSGAQPGDDQDPPGRVAQLNYIDGSVTFQPGGENDWLDAVLNRPLVTGDNLWADQNSRAELHIGSTALRLGPMTGITLLEVSDHATQIRLVQGSLIVKVRHVDSDDAYEIDTPNIAFVVMQPGDYRINVDSEGARTDVIVWRGLGEATGGGSSYTVAADQHATFTGT
;
A
#
# COMPACT_ATOMS: atom_id res chain seq x y z
N MET A 1 -7.86 17.55 50.72
CA MET A 1 -7.55 17.43 50.19
C MET A 1 -7.51 17.21 49.18
N PRO A 2 -7.37 17.05 48.65
CA PRO A 2 -7.25 16.86 47.73
C PRO A 2 -7.17 16.59 46.78
N LEU A 3 -7.03 16.42 46.03
CA LEU A 3 -6.83 16.16 45.17
C LEU A 3 -6.75 16.09 44.04
N ALA A 4 -6.55 15.82 43.56
CA ALA A 4 -6.33 15.65 42.62
C ALA A 4 -6.48 15.54 41.54
N PRO A 5 -6.28 15.43 40.85
CA PRO A 5 -6.39 15.30 39.80
C PRO A 5 -6.18 14.93 38.86
N GLU A 6 -6.17 14.76 38.21
CA GLU A 6 -6.05 14.48 37.30
C GLU A 6 -5.88 14.31 36.30
N PRO A 7 -5.47 14.02 35.90
CA PRO A 7 -4.96 13.89 34.97
C PRO A 7 -5.46 13.81 33.94
N SER A 8 -5.69 13.77 33.72
CA SER A 8 -6.15 13.69 32.85
C SER A 8 -5.85 13.89 31.81
N GLY A 9 -5.65 14.28 31.76
CA GLY A 9 -5.46 14.65 30.81
C GLY A 9 -5.02 14.05 29.98
N ALA A 10 -4.57 13.87 30.05
CA ALA A 10 -4.02 13.26 29.35
C ALA A 10 -4.64 12.74 28.39
N GLN A 11 -4.96 12.50 28.28
CA GLN A 11 -5.56 11.95 27.51
C GLN A 11 -5.93 12.37 26.35
N PRO A 12 -6.07 13.19 26.35
CA PRO A 12 -6.59 13.62 25.14
C PRO A 12 -5.66 13.34 24.14
N GLY A 13 -4.61 13.73 24.34
CA GLY A 13 -3.70 13.57 23.35
C GLY A 13 -3.75 12.26 22.87
N ASP A 14 -3.97 11.49 23.69
CA ASP A 14 -3.98 10.26 23.34
C ASP A 14 -4.92 10.04 22.39
N ASP A 15 -5.81 10.59 22.46
CA ASP A 15 -6.78 10.40 21.59
C ASP A 15 -6.28 10.67 20.31
N GLN A 16 -5.37 11.41 20.27
CA GLN A 16 -4.86 11.69 19.10
C GLN A 16 -3.91 10.70 18.80
N ASP A 17 -4.08 9.58 19.22
CA ASP A 17 -3.22 8.57 18.89
C ASP A 17 -2.88 8.60 17.49
N PRO A 18 -1.74 8.23 17.16
CA PRO A 18 -1.34 8.11 15.81
C PRO A 18 -2.27 7.13 15.20
N PRO A 19 -2.48 7.24 13.95
CA PRO A 19 -3.33 6.35 13.25
C PRO A 19 -2.67 5.02 13.23
N GLY A 20 -2.48 4.38 14.14
CA GLY A 20 -1.95 3.07 14.27
C GLY A 20 -0.85 2.71 13.32
N ARG A 21 -1.12 2.62 12.04
CA ARG A 21 -0.10 2.28 11.07
C ARG A 21 0.30 3.46 10.26
N VAL A 22 1.61 3.51 9.96
CA VAL A 22 2.14 4.43 8.97
C VAL A 22 3.00 3.60 8.04
N ALA A 23 3.22 4.09 6.84
CA ALA A 23 4.13 3.47 5.92
C ALA A 23 5.50 4.11 6.13
N GLN A 24 6.52 3.27 6.24
CA GLN A 24 7.88 3.78 6.37
C GLN A 24 8.65 3.50 5.11
N LEU A 25 9.23 4.54 4.54
CA LEU A 25 10.06 4.42 3.35
C LEU A 25 11.45 4.09 3.83
N ASN A 26 11.89 2.87 3.64
CA ASN A 26 13.17 2.42 4.18
C ASN A 26 14.21 2.05 3.14
N TYR A 27 13.92 2.22 1.87
CA TYR A 27 14.91 2.01 0.81
C TYR A 27 14.57 2.90 -0.37
N ILE A 28 15.57 3.58 -0.90
CA ILE A 28 15.46 4.42 -2.09
C ILE A 28 16.68 4.17 -2.95
N ASP A 29 16.47 3.89 -4.23
CA ASP A 29 17.54 3.80 -5.20
C ASP A 29 17.10 4.63 -6.39
N GLY A 30 17.84 5.67 -6.71
CA GLY A 30 17.51 6.56 -7.83
C GLY A 30 16.60 7.70 -7.40
N SER A 31 15.71 8.09 -8.29
CA SER A 31 14.84 9.23 -8.08
C SER A 31 13.45 8.77 -7.63
N VAL A 32 13.12 9.09 -6.41
CA VAL A 32 11.82 8.77 -5.82
C VAL A 32 11.26 10.05 -5.22
N THR A 33 10.02 10.36 -5.56
CA THR A 33 9.36 11.56 -5.07
C THR A 33 8.05 11.21 -4.39
N PHE A 34 7.59 12.09 -3.52
CA PHE A 34 6.29 11.89 -2.88
C PHE A 34 5.49 13.18 -2.92
N GLN A 35 4.18 13.04 -2.86
CA GLN A 35 3.26 14.17 -2.84
C GLN A 35 2.36 13.97 -1.63
N PRO A 36 2.47 14.85 -0.63
CA PRO A 36 1.58 14.74 0.53
C PRO A 36 0.13 14.88 0.12
N GLY A 37 -0.75 14.20 0.82
CA GLY A 37 -2.17 14.27 0.52
C GLY A 37 -2.68 15.69 0.63
N GLY A 38 -3.47 16.10 -0.34
CA GLY A 38 -4.06 17.43 -0.35
C GLY A 38 -3.14 18.51 -0.90
N GLU A 39 -1.91 18.18 -1.28
CA GLU A 39 -0.97 19.15 -1.82
C GLU A 39 -0.69 18.86 -3.29
N ASN A 40 -0.23 19.87 -4.00
CA ASN A 40 0.05 19.71 -5.42
C ASN A 40 1.53 19.49 -5.73
N ASP A 41 2.40 19.73 -4.77
CA ASP A 41 3.84 19.68 -5.01
C ASP A 41 4.39 18.29 -4.76
N TRP A 42 5.29 17.87 -5.64
CA TRP A 42 6.06 16.65 -5.46
C TRP A 42 7.42 17.01 -4.89
N LEU A 43 7.81 16.28 -3.84
CA LEU A 43 9.05 16.53 -3.12
C LEU A 43 9.94 15.31 -3.20
N ASP A 44 11.24 15.50 -3.06
CA ASP A 44 12.14 14.35 -3.02
C ASP A 44 11.81 13.52 -1.79
N ALA A 45 11.72 12.22 -1.98
CA ALA A 45 11.44 11.32 -0.89
C ALA A 45 12.67 11.17 0.01
N VAL A 46 12.42 11.02 1.29
CA VAL A 46 13.47 10.94 2.31
C VAL A 46 13.28 9.65 3.08
N LEU A 47 14.40 8.94 3.32
CA LEU A 47 14.34 7.70 4.08
C LEU A 47 13.77 7.94 5.48
N ASN A 48 13.02 6.96 5.92
CA ASN A 48 12.41 6.95 7.25
C ASN A 48 11.37 8.04 7.48
N ARG A 49 10.97 8.72 6.43
CA ARG A 49 9.85 9.65 6.55
C ARG A 49 8.56 8.84 6.58
N PRO A 50 7.71 9.03 7.57
CA PRO A 50 6.44 8.31 7.59
C PRO A 50 5.51 8.85 6.51
N LEU A 51 4.85 7.95 5.83
CA LEU A 51 3.83 8.28 4.85
C LEU A 51 2.49 7.82 5.42
N VAL A 52 1.46 8.57 5.12
CA VAL A 52 0.14 8.33 5.71
C VAL A 52 -0.93 8.29 4.63
N THR A 53 -2.14 7.98 5.03
CA THR A 53 -3.30 7.97 4.14
C THR A 53 -3.35 9.26 3.33
N GLY A 54 -3.52 9.13 2.04
CA GLY A 54 -3.61 10.24 1.10
C GLY A 54 -2.32 10.56 0.38
N ASP A 55 -1.19 10.05 0.85
CA ASP A 55 0.09 10.37 0.22
C ASP A 55 0.31 9.56 -1.05
N ASN A 56 1.03 10.17 -2.00
CA ASN A 56 1.41 9.52 -3.26
C ASN A 56 2.92 9.32 -3.31
N LEU A 57 3.37 8.25 -3.92
CA LEU A 57 4.79 7.97 -4.09
C LEU A 57 5.06 7.58 -5.53
N TRP A 58 6.15 8.09 -6.09
CA TRP A 58 6.55 7.82 -7.47
C TRP A 58 8.02 7.43 -7.53
N ALA A 59 8.29 6.27 -8.11
CA ALA A 59 9.65 5.84 -8.42
C ALA A 59 9.85 6.02 -9.93
N ASP A 60 10.84 6.82 -10.29
CA ASP A 60 11.05 7.18 -11.68
C ASP A 60 11.80 6.07 -12.42
N GLN A 61 12.18 6.36 -13.65
CA GLN A 61 12.90 5.43 -14.49
C GLN A 61 14.20 5.03 -13.78
N ASN A 62 14.55 3.77 -13.86
CA ASN A 62 15.74 3.20 -13.22
C ASN A 62 15.77 3.39 -11.70
N SER A 63 14.63 3.56 -11.09
CA SER A 63 14.56 3.81 -9.65
C SER A 63 13.73 2.75 -8.95
N ARG A 64 13.94 2.62 -7.65
CA ARG A 64 13.22 1.64 -6.84
C ARG A 64 13.04 2.18 -5.43
N ALA A 65 12.00 1.73 -4.78
CA ALA A 65 11.72 2.11 -3.40
C ALA A 65 11.11 0.94 -2.65
N GLU A 66 11.28 0.93 -1.36
CA GLU A 66 10.63 -0.07 -0.52
C GLU A 66 9.98 0.62 0.66
N LEU A 67 8.71 0.24 0.90
CA LEU A 67 7.93 0.71 2.02
C LEU A 67 7.59 -0.44 2.93
N HIS A 68 7.53 -0.16 4.22
CA HIS A 68 7.04 -1.17 5.17
C HIS A 68 5.80 -0.61 5.85
N ILE A 69 4.74 -1.41 5.87
CA ILE A 69 3.49 -1.07 6.54
C ILE A 69 3.14 -2.26 7.41
N GLY A 70 3.34 -2.13 8.72
CA GLY A 70 3.14 -3.24 9.62
C GLY A 70 4.07 -4.39 9.25
N SER A 71 3.52 -5.56 9.02
CA SER A 71 4.31 -6.74 8.64
C SER A 71 4.40 -6.90 7.11
N THR A 72 3.98 -5.90 6.36
CA THR A 72 3.95 -5.96 4.90
C THR A 72 5.05 -5.12 4.32
N ALA A 73 5.76 -5.65 3.32
CA ALA A 73 6.74 -4.91 2.56
C ALA A 73 6.21 -4.68 1.16
N LEU A 74 6.33 -3.47 0.67
CA LEU A 74 5.93 -3.08 -0.68
C LEU A 74 7.18 -2.64 -1.41
N ARG A 75 7.45 -3.25 -2.56
CA ARG A 75 8.60 -2.87 -3.38
C ARG A 75 8.12 -2.29 -4.70
N LEU A 76 8.50 -1.06 -4.95
CA LEU A 76 8.14 -0.38 -6.18
C LEU A 76 9.29 -0.51 -7.17
N GLY A 77 8.99 -0.95 -8.37
CA GLY A 77 9.94 -0.97 -9.47
C GLY A 77 9.99 0.38 -10.19
N PRO A 78 10.72 0.46 -11.30
CA PRO A 78 10.80 1.71 -12.06
C PRO A 78 9.44 2.12 -12.64
N MET A 79 9.26 3.41 -12.83
CA MET A 79 8.04 3.98 -13.42
C MET A 79 6.79 3.52 -12.70
N THR A 80 6.85 3.49 -11.38
CA THR A 80 5.76 2.99 -10.55
C THR A 80 5.20 4.09 -9.67
N GLY A 81 3.88 4.26 -9.70
CA GLY A 81 3.19 5.23 -8.86
C GLY A 81 2.14 4.56 -8.00
N ILE A 82 2.13 4.90 -6.72
CA ILE A 82 1.11 4.41 -5.80
C ILE A 82 0.49 5.56 -5.03
N THR A 83 -0.72 5.33 -4.55
CA THR A 83 -1.41 6.22 -3.63
C THR A 83 -1.79 5.39 -2.40
N LEU A 84 -1.51 5.92 -1.23
CA LEU A 84 -1.91 5.26 0.00
C LEU A 84 -3.36 5.66 0.26
N LEU A 85 -4.30 4.80 -0.11
CA LEU A 85 -5.72 5.12 0.04
C LEU A 85 -6.15 5.01 1.49
N GLU A 86 -5.66 4.01 2.18
CA GLU A 86 -5.89 3.88 3.60
C GLU A 86 -4.74 3.14 4.25
N VAL A 87 -4.20 3.69 5.32
CA VAL A 87 -3.17 3.03 6.13
C VAL A 87 -3.62 3.22 7.56
N SER A 88 -4.22 2.19 8.12
CA SER A 88 -4.76 2.24 9.48
C SER A 88 -4.49 0.91 10.17
N ASP A 89 -4.91 0.79 11.42
CA ASP A 89 -4.74 -0.46 12.16
C ASP A 89 -5.51 -1.62 11.56
N HIS A 90 -6.54 -1.33 10.80
CA HIS A 90 -7.44 -2.37 10.30
C HIS A 90 -7.41 -2.54 8.80
N ALA A 91 -6.79 -1.65 8.07
CA ALA A 91 -6.80 -1.74 6.62
C ALA A 91 -5.57 -1.10 6.00
N THR A 92 -5.09 -1.73 4.96
CA THR A 92 -4.05 -1.17 4.10
C THR A 92 -4.60 -1.27 2.69
N GLN A 93 -4.90 -0.13 2.10
CA GLN A 93 -5.45 -0.08 0.75
C GLN A 93 -4.55 0.83 -0.08
N ILE A 94 -3.98 0.28 -1.11
CA ILE A 94 -3.00 0.95 -1.95
C ILE A 94 -3.54 0.98 -3.38
N ARG A 95 -3.49 2.13 -4.01
CA ARG A 95 -3.80 2.19 -5.44
C ARG A 95 -2.50 2.13 -6.21
N LEU A 96 -2.38 1.18 -7.11
CA LEU A 96 -1.25 1.11 -8.03
C LEU A 96 -1.71 1.76 -9.34
N VAL A 97 -1.17 2.92 -9.64
CA VAL A 97 -1.59 3.68 -10.81
C VAL A 97 -0.96 3.10 -12.06
N GLN A 98 0.31 2.80 -11.99
CA GLN A 98 1.03 2.12 -13.07
C GLN A 98 2.32 1.54 -12.50
N GLY A 99 2.93 0.65 -13.23
CA GLY A 99 4.23 0.11 -12.87
C GLY A 99 4.15 -1.26 -12.25
N SER A 100 5.10 -1.57 -11.41
CA SER A 100 5.26 -2.89 -10.83
C SER A 100 5.38 -2.80 -9.33
N LEU A 101 4.57 -3.56 -8.63
CA LEU A 101 4.56 -3.58 -7.18
C LEU A 101 4.69 -5.02 -6.70
N ILE A 102 5.66 -5.27 -5.84
CA ILE A 102 5.79 -6.57 -5.18
C ILE A 102 5.30 -6.37 -3.75
N VAL A 103 4.39 -7.22 -3.32
CA VAL A 103 3.77 -7.15 -2.00
C VAL A 103 4.14 -8.42 -1.25
N LYS A 104 4.82 -8.25 -0.12
CA LYS A 104 5.18 -9.37 0.73
C LYS A 104 4.44 -9.22 2.04
N VAL A 105 3.49 -10.11 2.27
CA VAL A 105 2.64 -10.05 3.46
C VAL A 105 3.02 -11.20 4.37
N ARG A 106 3.49 -10.90 5.57
CA ARG A 106 3.89 -11.95 6.50
C ARG A 106 2.74 -12.40 7.37
N HIS A 107 1.79 -11.54 7.60
CA HIS A 107 0.74 -11.83 8.55
C HIS A 107 -0.56 -11.17 8.11
N VAL A 108 -1.65 -11.91 8.14
CA VAL A 108 -2.96 -11.37 7.83
C VAL A 108 -3.88 -11.79 8.98
N ASP A 109 -4.33 -10.80 9.75
CA ASP A 109 -5.26 -11.06 10.83
C ASP A 109 -6.68 -11.02 10.26
N SER A 110 -7.59 -11.67 10.92
CA SER A 110 -8.98 -11.69 10.45
C SER A 110 -9.58 -10.30 10.40
N ASP A 111 -9.05 -9.36 11.19
CA ASP A 111 -9.56 -8.00 11.21
C ASP A 111 -8.82 -7.08 10.27
N ASP A 112 -7.80 -7.56 9.58
CA ASP A 112 -7.01 -6.74 8.69
C ASP A 112 -7.44 -6.96 7.26
N ALA A 113 -7.46 -5.90 6.49
CA ALA A 113 -7.71 -5.99 5.06
C ALA A 113 -6.51 -5.43 4.33
N TYR A 114 -5.99 -6.18 3.37
CA TYR A 114 -4.92 -5.71 2.48
C TYR A 114 -5.46 -5.73 1.06
N GLU A 115 -5.55 -4.58 0.46
CA GLU A 115 -6.13 -4.46 -0.87
C GLU A 115 -5.26 -3.60 -1.77
N ILE A 116 -5.03 -4.07 -2.99
CA ILE A 116 -4.32 -3.31 -4.01
C ILE A 116 -5.32 -3.03 -5.13
N ASP A 117 -5.62 -1.76 -5.35
CA ASP A 117 -6.54 -1.34 -6.39
C ASP A 117 -5.75 -0.93 -7.62
N THR A 118 -6.19 -1.33 -8.78
CA THR A 118 -5.61 -0.91 -10.06
C THR A 118 -6.73 -0.33 -10.91
N PRO A 119 -6.42 0.25 -12.06
CA PRO A 119 -7.50 0.72 -12.94
C PRO A 119 -8.43 -0.40 -13.42
N ASN A 120 -8.00 -1.66 -13.30
CA ASN A 120 -8.77 -2.78 -13.83
C ASN A 120 -9.42 -3.65 -12.78
N ILE A 121 -8.84 -3.76 -11.59
CA ILE A 121 -9.33 -4.68 -10.56
C ILE A 121 -9.06 -4.14 -9.16
N ALA A 122 -9.72 -4.73 -8.20
CA ALA A 122 -9.36 -4.64 -6.79
C ALA A 122 -8.84 -6.02 -6.39
N PHE A 123 -7.61 -6.09 -5.89
CA PHE A 123 -7.00 -7.34 -5.48
C PHE A 123 -6.88 -7.38 -3.97
N VAL A 124 -7.54 -8.36 -3.35
CA VAL A 124 -7.54 -8.52 -1.89
C VAL A 124 -6.63 -9.68 -1.53
N VAL A 125 -5.66 -9.43 -0.67
CA VAL A 125 -4.75 -10.47 -0.19
C VAL A 125 -5.48 -11.24 0.90
N MET A 126 -5.62 -12.54 0.73
CA MET A 126 -6.36 -13.39 1.66
C MET A 126 -5.45 -14.18 2.59
N GLN A 127 -4.21 -14.40 2.21
CA GLN A 127 -3.25 -15.17 3.01
C GLN A 127 -1.89 -14.52 2.96
N PRO A 128 -1.05 -14.76 3.95
CA PRO A 128 0.33 -14.31 3.87
C PRO A 128 0.99 -14.90 2.63
N GLY A 129 1.86 -14.15 2.01
CA GLY A 129 2.52 -14.63 0.81
C GLY A 129 3.27 -13.54 0.07
N ASP A 130 3.63 -13.88 -1.17
CA ASP A 130 4.39 -13.01 -2.04
C ASP A 130 3.61 -12.81 -3.34
N TYR A 131 3.36 -11.56 -3.67
CA TYR A 131 2.50 -11.17 -4.78
C TYR A 131 3.19 -10.15 -5.64
N ARG A 132 2.94 -10.17 -6.93
CA ARG A 132 3.40 -9.13 -7.82
C ARG A 132 2.23 -8.65 -8.67
N ILE A 133 2.07 -7.34 -8.77
CA ILE A 133 1.01 -6.73 -9.55
C ILE A 133 1.65 -5.73 -10.49
N ASN A 134 1.37 -5.86 -11.78
CA ASN A 134 1.90 -4.97 -12.79
C ASN A 134 0.74 -4.29 -13.51
N VAL A 135 0.88 -2.99 -13.72
CA VAL A 135 -0.12 -2.20 -14.45
C VAL A 135 0.62 -1.47 -15.56
N ASP A 136 0.12 -1.56 -16.78
CA ASP A 136 0.79 -0.90 -17.90
C ASP A 136 0.63 0.62 -17.78
N SER A 137 1.40 1.36 -18.57
CA SER A 137 1.43 2.82 -18.44
C SER A 137 0.12 3.50 -18.80
N GLU A 138 -0.77 2.80 -19.50
CA GLU A 138 -2.05 3.37 -19.88
C GLU A 138 -3.17 2.91 -18.96
N GLY A 139 -2.88 2.06 -18.01
CA GLY A 139 -3.91 1.56 -17.11
C GLY A 139 -4.88 0.61 -17.77
N ALA A 140 -4.51 0.02 -18.91
CA ALA A 140 -5.41 -0.83 -19.67
C ALA A 140 -5.32 -2.30 -19.27
N ARG A 141 -4.27 -2.67 -18.58
CA ARG A 141 -4.02 -4.08 -18.27
C ARG A 141 -3.35 -4.22 -16.92
N THR A 142 -3.82 -5.17 -16.14
CA THR A 142 -3.22 -5.54 -14.86
C THR A 142 -2.85 -7.01 -14.91
N ASP A 143 -1.62 -7.33 -14.52
CA ASP A 143 -1.18 -8.72 -14.36
C ASP A 143 -1.00 -8.97 -12.87
N VAL A 144 -1.49 -10.09 -12.38
CA VAL A 144 -1.31 -10.51 -10.99
C VAL A 144 -0.57 -11.83 -11.00
N ILE A 145 0.53 -11.89 -10.29
CA ILE A 145 1.33 -13.10 -10.15
C ILE A 145 1.39 -13.42 -8.67
N VAL A 146 0.99 -14.63 -8.31
CA VAL A 146 1.04 -15.08 -6.92
C VAL A 146 2.11 -16.15 -6.82
N TRP A 147 3.19 -15.87 -6.11
CA TRP A 147 4.24 -16.87 -5.88
C TRP A 147 3.88 -17.76 -4.70
N ARG A 148 3.35 -17.16 -3.65
CA ARG A 148 2.88 -17.85 -2.46
C ARG A 148 1.68 -17.10 -1.95
N GLY A 149 0.68 -17.80 -1.46
CA GLY A 149 -0.49 -17.18 -0.85
C GLY A 149 -1.74 -17.36 -1.68
N LEU A 150 -2.70 -16.51 -1.43
CA LEU A 150 -4.01 -16.58 -2.08
C LEU A 150 -4.60 -15.17 -2.07
N GLY A 151 -5.14 -14.76 -3.17
CA GLY A 151 -5.84 -13.48 -3.25
C GLY A 151 -7.03 -13.57 -4.19
N GLU A 152 -7.88 -12.55 -4.10
CA GLU A 152 -9.07 -12.48 -4.92
C GLU A 152 -9.06 -11.18 -5.71
N ALA A 153 -9.22 -11.29 -7.02
CA ALA A 153 -9.29 -10.14 -7.90
C ALA A 153 -10.75 -9.92 -8.30
N THR A 154 -11.23 -8.72 -8.12
CA THR A 154 -12.61 -8.36 -8.46
C THR A 154 -12.59 -7.23 -9.47
N GLY A 155 -13.33 -7.39 -10.54
CA GLY A 155 -13.46 -6.36 -11.56
C GLY A 155 -14.47 -6.77 -12.60
N GLY A 156 -15.08 -5.80 -13.26
CA GLY A 156 -16.05 -6.10 -14.29
C GLY A 156 -17.25 -6.90 -13.82
N GLY A 157 -17.57 -6.83 -12.55
CA GLY A 157 -18.71 -7.59 -12.01
C GLY A 157 -18.40 -9.04 -11.67
N SER A 158 -17.15 -9.45 -11.77
CA SER A 158 -16.75 -10.84 -11.50
C SER A 158 -15.59 -10.89 -10.52
N SER A 159 -15.46 -12.01 -9.83
CA SER A 159 -14.36 -12.23 -8.89
C SER A 159 -13.62 -13.50 -9.29
N TYR A 160 -12.31 -13.44 -9.18
CA TYR A 160 -11.44 -14.56 -9.53
C TYR A 160 -10.43 -14.78 -8.41
N THR A 161 -10.25 -16.02 -8.00
CA THR A 161 -9.24 -16.36 -7.02
C THR A 161 -7.93 -16.65 -7.74
N VAL A 162 -6.85 -16.06 -7.28
CA VAL A 162 -5.51 -16.32 -7.82
C VAL A 162 -4.70 -16.96 -6.70
N ALA A 163 -4.26 -18.17 -6.93
CA ALA A 163 -3.55 -18.96 -5.92
C ALA A 163 -2.06 -19.06 -6.27
N ALA A 164 -1.30 -19.68 -5.37
CA ALA A 164 0.13 -19.83 -5.55
C ALA A 164 0.47 -20.45 -6.90
N ASP A 165 1.51 -19.91 -7.52
CA ASP A 165 2.01 -20.33 -8.83
C ASP A 165 1.04 -20.01 -9.98
N GLN A 166 0.09 -19.14 -9.74
CA GLN A 166 -0.83 -18.71 -10.80
C GLN A 166 -0.54 -17.28 -11.22
N HIS A 167 -0.88 -17.00 -12.47
CA HIS A 167 -0.73 -15.69 -13.08
C HIS A 167 -2.05 -15.38 -13.80
N ALA A 168 -2.59 -14.23 -13.54
CA ALA A 168 -3.84 -13.81 -14.16
C ALA A 168 -3.68 -12.42 -14.78
N THR A 169 -4.34 -12.21 -15.91
CA THR A 169 -4.31 -10.93 -16.61
C THR A 169 -5.71 -10.38 -16.72
N PHE A 170 -5.87 -9.11 -16.41
CA PHE A 170 -7.16 -8.43 -16.43
C PHE A 170 -7.07 -7.20 -17.32
N THR A 171 -8.08 -6.98 -18.14
CA THR A 171 -8.13 -5.83 -19.03
C THR A 171 -9.49 -5.14 -18.89
N GLY A 172 -9.51 -3.85 -19.17
CA GLY A 172 -10.74 -3.08 -19.10
C GLY A 172 -11.03 -2.62 -17.68
N THR A 173 -12.26 -2.25 -17.41
CA THR A 173 -12.67 -1.72 -16.10
C THR A 173 -13.84 -2.47 -15.55
#